data_d954c8680966f38322b1e75c0d8a1bea
#
_entry.id   d954c8680966f38322b1e75c0d8a1bea
#
_cell.length_a   1.000
_cell.length_b   1.000
_cell.length_c   1.000
_cell.angle_alpha   90.00
_cell.angle_beta   90.00
_cell.angle_gamma   90.00
#
_symmetry.space_group_name_H-M   'P 1'
#
loop_
_entity.id
_entity.type
_entity.pdbx_description
1 polymer ?
#
loop_
_entity_poly.entity_id
_entity_poly.type
_entity_poly.pdbx_seq_one_letter_code
_entity_poly.pdbx_strand_id
1 'polypeptide(L)'
;MSDATADLRQVIRRLEAKSRASPALRRSGSLEALLGGAVEETEKGAVLCVRRRFARSHHHGRQPIDAAREMAQGPLALLARVEAPPRGPRLLYLDTETTGLAGGTGTYAFLVGVGFFDGGGFEVRQYFMRDLDEEPALLAALDPLLREVDGLVTYNGAGFDLPLLETRFVLGRRRWPDMVFHLDLLPAARRVWSARLPDCRLGTVEQHALGFVRENDLPGALIPQAYFDYLRRKSPGDLPRVFEHN
;
A
#
# COMPACT_ATOMS: atom_id res chain seq x y z
N MET A 1 18.02 -19.74 -11.24
CA MET A 1 17.27 -18.92 -10.29
C MET A 1 18.18 -18.37 -9.21
N SER A 2 19.12 -17.49 -9.46
CA SER A 2 19.95 -17.05 -8.33
C SER A 2 20.61 -15.69 -8.46
N ASP A 3 20.83 -15.16 -9.65
CA ASP A 3 21.70 -13.99 -9.79
C ASP A 3 20.99 -12.67 -9.40
N ALA A 4 19.80 -12.44 -9.89
CA ALA A 4 19.07 -11.18 -9.64
C ALA A 4 18.68 -10.96 -8.14
N THR A 5 18.37 -12.04 -7.41
CA THR A 5 18.07 -11.97 -5.98
C THR A 5 19.30 -11.76 -5.11
N ALA A 6 20.44 -12.31 -5.52
CA ALA A 6 21.72 -12.08 -4.85
C ALA A 6 22.19 -10.64 -5.06
N ASP A 7 22.08 -10.12 -6.28
CA ASP A 7 22.41 -8.74 -6.62
C ASP A 7 21.53 -7.73 -5.87
N LEU A 8 20.23 -7.99 -5.78
CA LEU A 8 19.29 -7.15 -5.02
C LEU A 8 19.65 -7.09 -3.54
N ARG A 9 19.92 -8.23 -2.91
CA ARG A 9 20.36 -8.30 -1.50
C ARG A 9 21.67 -7.56 -1.27
N GLN A 10 22.59 -7.63 -2.22
CA GLN A 10 23.87 -6.91 -2.13
C GLN A 10 23.66 -5.39 -2.26
N VAL A 11 22.77 -4.94 -3.15
CA VAL A 11 22.38 -3.53 -3.29
C VAL A 11 21.73 -3.03 -2.00
N ILE A 12 20.76 -3.78 -1.44
CA ILE A 12 20.09 -3.44 -0.19
C ILE A 12 21.11 -3.29 0.95
N ARG A 13 22.01 -4.27 1.15
CA ARG A 13 23.06 -4.20 2.19
C ARG A 13 23.98 -2.98 2.03
N ARG A 14 24.34 -2.62 0.78
CA ARG A 14 25.14 -1.42 0.50
C ARG A 14 24.40 -0.14 0.82
N LEU A 15 23.09 -0.09 0.53
CA LEU A 15 22.24 1.07 0.85
C LEU A 15 22.04 1.20 2.36
N GLU A 16 21.78 0.09 3.07
CA GLU A 16 21.69 0.07 4.54
C GLU A 16 22.98 0.54 5.21
N ALA A 17 24.15 0.05 4.72
CA ALA A 17 25.45 0.46 5.24
C ALA A 17 25.72 1.97 5.00
N LYS A 18 25.31 2.49 3.84
CA LYS A 18 25.45 3.89 3.47
C LYS A 18 24.50 4.79 4.27
N SER A 19 23.27 4.32 4.50
CA SER A 19 22.28 5.02 5.32
C SER A 19 22.76 5.21 6.76
N ARG A 20 23.35 4.18 7.36
CA ARG A 20 23.94 4.25 8.71
C ARG A 20 25.16 5.17 8.82
N ALA A 21 25.83 5.46 7.70
CA ALA A 21 27.06 6.26 7.65
C ALA A 21 26.82 7.73 7.31
N SER A 22 25.63 8.12 6.87
CA SER A 22 25.34 9.51 6.46
C SER A 22 24.51 10.22 7.51
N PRO A 23 25.03 11.32 8.12
CA PRO A 23 24.18 12.24 8.86
C PRO A 23 23.16 12.81 7.87
N ALA A 24 21.89 12.75 8.26
CA ALA A 24 20.72 13.12 7.47
C ALA A 24 20.97 14.34 6.57
N LEU A 25 21.16 14.13 5.29
CA LEU A 25 20.98 15.17 4.29
C LEU A 25 19.47 15.46 4.19
N ARG A 26 18.96 16.23 5.15
CA ARG A 26 17.65 16.86 5.12
C ARG A 26 17.61 17.89 3.99
N ARG A 27 17.59 17.45 2.76
CA ARG A 27 17.26 18.23 1.57
C ARG A 27 16.14 17.53 0.83
N SER A 28 14.97 17.56 1.44
CA SER A 28 13.77 16.91 0.93
C SER A 28 12.65 17.86 0.56
N GLY A 29 12.92 19.15 0.40
CA GLY A 29 11.89 20.11 0.02
C GLY A 29 11.27 19.91 -1.36
N SER A 30 11.86 19.04 -2.21
CA SER A 30 11.36 18.83 -3.57
C SER A 30 10.36 17.68 -3.70
N LEU A 31 10.51 16.59 -2.94
CA LEU A 31 9.62 15.41 -3.07
C LEU A 31 8.29 15.65 -2.36
N GLU A 32 8.32 16.17 -1.15
CA GLU A 32 7.11 16.54 -0.39
C GLU A 32 6.28 17.56 -1.16
N ALA A 33 6.92 18.61 -1.69
CA ALA A 33 6.23 19.61 -2.49
C ALA A 33 5.65 19.04 -3.79
N LEU A 34 6.41 18.15 -4.47
CA LEU A 34 5.98 17.51 -5.71
C LEU A 34 4.76 16.62 -5.50
N LEU A 35 4.73 15.86 -4.40
CA LEU A 35 3.67 14.90 -4.09
C LEU A 35 2.51 15.52 -3.30
N GLY A 36 2.65 16.76 -2.81
CA GLY A 36 1.70 17.38 -1.89
C GLY A 36 1.65 16.67 -0.54
N GLY A 37 2.78 16.10 -0.12
CA GLY A 37 2.92 15.36 1.13
C GLY A 37 3.50 16.21 2.26
N ALA A 38 3.48 15.66 3.47
CA ALA A 38 4.10 16.22 4.66
C ALA A 38 4.89 15.14 5.40
N VAL A 39 5.94 15.56 6.09
CA VAL A 39 6.68 14.68 6.99
C VAL A 39 5.95 14.61 8.32
N GLU A 40 5.62 13.41 8.77
CA GLU A 40 4.97 13.13 10.04
C GLU A 40 6.00 12.57 11.03
N GLU A 41 6.03 13.11 12.23
CA GLU A 41 6.87 12.61 13.31
C GLU A 41 6.16 11.47 14.05
N THR A 42 6.89 10.41 14.33
CA THR A 42 6.43 9.27 15.13
C THR A 42 7.43 9.04 16.28
N GLU A 43 7.08 8.15 17.21
CA GLU A 43 8.02 7.74 18.28
C GLU A 43 9.27 7.01 17.76
N LYS A 44 9.31 6.67 16.47
CA LYS A 44 10.41 5.96 15.79
C LYS A 44 11.12 6.79 14.73
N GLY A 45 10.78 8.06 14.63
CA GLY A 45 11.36 8.98 13.65
C GLY A 45 10.31 9.54 12.70
N ALA A 46 10.78 10.14 11.61
CA ALA A 46 9.97 10.84 10.65
C ALA A 46 9.65 9.96 9.43
N VAL A 47 8.44 10.06 8.90
CA VAL A 47 8.00 9.39 7.67
C VAL A 47 7.29 10.38 6.75
N LEU A 48 7.45 10.25 5.44
CA LEU A 48 6.68 11.05 4.49
C LEU A 48 5.27 10.45 4.35
N CYS A 49 4.24 11.28 4.53
CA CYS A 49 2.85 10.93 4.31
C CYS A 49 2.23 11.85 3.24
N VAL A 50 1.65 11.26 2.21
CA VAL A 50 0.81 11.96 1.23
C VAL A 50 -0.64 11.64 1.56
N ARG A 51 -1.45 12.70 1.78
CA ARG A 51 -2.88 12.56 2.10
C ARG A 51 -3.73 13.12 0.99
N ARG A 52 -4.73 12.34 0.58
CA ARG A 52 -5.75 12.77 -0.39
C ARG A 52 -7.13 12.52 0.18
N ARG A 53 -8.03 13.48 0.06
CA ARG A 53 -9.42 13.34 0.48
C ARG A 53 -10.36 13.44 -0.71
N PHE A 54 -11.29 12.52 -0.74
CA PHE A 54 -12.31 12.44 -1.77
C PHE A 54 -13.68 12.65 -1.11
N ALA A 55 -14.45 13.59 -1.65
CA ALA A 55 -15.83 13.81 -1.19
C ALA A 55 -16.66 12.54 -1.46
N ARG A 56 -17.74 12.35 -0.72
CA ARG A 56 -18.67 11.21 -0.89
C ARG A 56 -19.22 11.11 -2.32
N SER A 57 -19.43 12.26 -2.95
CA SER A 57 -19.89 12.35 -4.35
C SER A 57 -18.80 12.10 -5.39
N HIS A 58 -17.54 11.89 -4.96
CA HIS A 58 -16.45 11.59 -5.91
C HIS A 58 -16.75 10.28 -6.64
N HIS A 59 -16.51 10.27 -7.95
CA HIS A 59 -16.66 9.08 -8.77
C HIS A 59 -15.30 8.52 -9.15
N HIS A 60 -15.13 7.23 -8.91
CA HIS A 60 -14.05 6.46 -9.50
C HIS A 60 -14.62 5.72 -10.73
N GLY A 61 -14.27 6.21 -11.91
CA GLY A 61 -14.95 5.79 -13.13
C GLY A 61 -16.45 6.11 -13.09
N ARG A 62 -17.30 5.08 -13.25
CA ARG A 62 -18.77 5.20 -13.28
C ARG A 62 -19.43 5.08 -11.91
N GLN A 63 -18.69 4.74 -10.87
CA GLN A 63 -19.25 4.46 -9.55
C GLN A 63 -18.90 5.56 -8.55
N PRO A 64 -19.86 6.04 -7.75
CA PRO A 64 -19.55 6.91 -6.63
C PRO A 64 -18.78 6.12 -5.57
N ILE A 65 -17.77 6.76 -4.97
CA ILE A 65 -16.93 6.11 -3.96
C ILE A 65 -17.75 5.69 -2.72
N ASP A 66 -18.82 6.43 -2.40
CA ASP A 66 -19.70 6.14 -1.27
C ASP A 66 -20.46 4.81 -1.43
N ALA A 67 -20.58 4.27 -2.66
CA ALA A 67 -21.17 2.95 -2.89
C ALA A 67 -20.43 1.82 -2.17
N ALA A 68 -19.13 1.97 -1.93
CA ALA A 68 -18.34 0.98 -1.20
C ALA A 68 -18.60 1.00 0.32
N ARG A 69 -19.15 2.10 0.85
CA ARG A 69 -19.50 2.25 2.26
C ARG A 69 -20.75 1.44 2.65
N GLU A 70 -21.69 1.33 1.74
CA GLU A 70 -23.01 0.73 1.98
C GLU A 70 -23.03 -0.77 1.68
N MET A 71 -21.89 -1.45 1.86
CA MET A 71 -21.83 -2.89 1.60
C MET A 71 -22.80 -3.64 2.53
N ALA A 72 -23.73 -4.37 1.92
CA ALA A 72 -24.68 -5.17 2.66
C ALA A 72 -23.97 -6.30 3.42
N GLN A 73 -24.45 -6.62 4.63
CA GLN A 73 -23.81 -7.62 5.49
C GLN A 73 -23.73 -9.02 4.89
N GLY A 74 -24.77 -9.44 4.16
CA GLY A 74 -24.77 -10.77 3.52
C GLY A 74 -23.64 -10.94 2.50
N PRO A 75 -23.49 -10.08 1.50
CA PRO A 75 -22.33 -10.08 0.61
C PRO A 75 -21.00 -9.96 1.33
N LEU A 76 -20.87 -9.11 2.35
CA LEU A 76 -19.64 -8.97 3.13
C LEU A 76 -19.28 -10.29 3.84
N ALA A 77 -20.23 -10.92 4.54
CA ALA A 77 -20.04 -12.20 5.20
C ALA A 77 -19.56 -13.29 4.22
N LEU A 78 -20.21 -13.37 3.06
CA LEU A 78 -19.87 -14.34 2.00
C LEU A 78 -18.46 -14.11 1.45
N LEU A 79 -18.10 -12.85 1.16
CA LEU A 79 -16.80 -12.49 0.58
C LEU A 79 -15.66 -12.62 1.59
N ALA A 80 -15.89 -12.19 2.83
CA ALA A 80 -14.92 -12.28 3.92
C ALA A 80 -14.84 -13.69 4.55
N ARG A 81 -15.79 -14.59 4.20
CA ARG A 81 -15.88 -15.95 4.76
C ARG A 81 -16.01 -15.98 6.29
N VAL A 82 -16.78 -15.05 6.83
CA VAL A 82 -17.10 -14.97 8.26
C VAL A 82 -18.59 -15.15 8.46
N GLU A 83 -19.00 -15.80 9.58
CA GLU A 83 -20.42 -16.05 9.84
C GLU A 83 -21.22 -14.77 10.07
N ALA A 84 -20.64 -13.86 10.85
CA ALA A 84 -21.28 -12.59 11.21
C ALA A 84 -20.25 -11.47 11.28
N PRO A 85 -20.04 -10.71 10.19
CA PRO A 85 -19.20 -9.52 10.26
C PRO A 85 -19.86 -8.47 11.20
N PRO A 86 -19.07 -7.63 11.86
CA PRO A 86 -19.60 -6.52 12.65
C PRO A 86 -20.57 -5.67 11.81
N ARG A 87 -21.58 -5.08 12.47
CA ARG A 87 -22.48 -4.14 11.79
C ARG A 87 -21.74 -2.82 11.56
N GLY A 88 -21.69 -2.37 10.30
CA GLY A 88 -20.97 -1.15 9.92
C GLY A 88 -19.47 -1.22 10.27
N PRO A 89 -18.75 -2.27 9.82
CA PRO A 89 -17.35 -2.46 10.20
C PRO A 89 -16.50 -1.28 9.74
N ARG A 90 -15.54 -0.91 10.56
CA ARG A 90 -14.49 0.03 10.16
C ARG A 90 -13.48 -0.75 9.31
N LEU A 91 -13.42 -0.42 8.03
CA LEU A 91 -12.56 -1.09 7.06
C LEU A 91 -11.38 -0.20 6.73
N LEU A 92 -10.19 -0.82 6.61
CA LEU A 92 -9.01 -0.21 6.05
C LEU A 92 -8.69 -0.91 4.73
N TYR A 93 -8.72 -0.17 3.64
CA TYR A 93 -8.23 -0.60 2.34
C TYR A 93 -6.72 -0.46 2.35
N LEU A 94 -6.00 -1.47 1.86
CA LEU A 94 -4.54 -1.50 1.96
C LEU A 94 -3.91 -2.06 0.69
N ASP A 95 -2.84 -1.40 0.25
CA ASP A 95 -1.97 -1.82 -0.83
C ASP A 95 -0.52 -1.46 -0.52
N THR A 96 0.46 -2.20 -1.05
CA THR A 96 1.89 -1.96 -0.79
C THR A 96 2.73 -2.02 -2.04
N GLU A 97 3.75 -1.11 -2.11
CA GLU A 97 4.83 -1.23 -3.07
C GLU A 97 6.10 -1.72 -2.38
N THR A 98 6.78 -2.66 -3.01
CA THR A 98 7.86 -3.41 -2.38
C THR A 98 9.17 -3.36 -3.15
N THR A 99 10.28 -3.60 -2.45
CA THR A 99 11.62 -3.65 -3.06
C THR A 99 11.88 -4.92 -3.86
N GLY A 100 10.95 -5.88 -3.89
CA GLY A 100 11.11 -7.12 -4.65
C GLY A 100 9.86 -7.99 -4.65
N LEU A 101 9.71 -8.80 -5.69
CA LEU A 101 8.54 -9.67 -5.93
C LEU A 101 8.61 -11.01 -5.19
N ALA A 102 9.75 -11.37 -4.62
CA ALA A 102 10.00 -12.72 -4.10
C ALA A 102 9.64 -12.93 -2.63
N GLY A 103 9.25 -11.86 -1.91
CA GLY A 103 9.03 -11.94 -0.46
C GLY A 103 10.32 -12.24 0.33
N GLY A 104 10.16 -12.53 1.62
CA GLY A 104 11.25 -12.83 2.54
C GLY A 104 11.76 -11.63 3.33
N THR A 105 12.63 -11.90 4.31
CA THR A 105 13.07 -10.90 5.32
C THR A 105 13.87 -9.73 4.75
N GLY A 106 14.35 -9.84 3.53
CA GLY A 106 15.09 -8.77 2.82
C GLY A 106 14.20 -7.87 1.95
N THR A 107 12.90 -8.11 1.88
CA THR A 107 11.95 -7.29 1.14
C THR A 107 11.32 -6.25 2.06
N TYR A 108 11.33 -4.99 1.63
CA TYR A 108 10.70 -3.87 2.33
C TYR A 108 9.42 -3.44 1.62
N ALA A 109 8.39 -3.07 2.39
CA ALA A 109 7.26 -2.30 1.89
C ALA A 109 7.65 -0.82 1.98
N PHE A 110 8.15 -0.24 0.89
CA PHE A 110 8.67 1.13 0.91
C PHE A 110 7.57 2.20 0.74
N LEU A 111 6.43 1.80 0.22
CA LEU A 111 5.22 2.61 0.13
C LEU A 111 4.05 1.77 0.61
N VAL A 112 3.30 2.26 1.57
CA VAL A 112 2.08 1.62 2.08
C VAL A 112 0.93 2.61 1.92
N GLY A 113 0.02 2.29 1.01
CA GLY A 113 -1.23 3.00 0.82
C GLY A 113 -2.32 2.44 1.71
N VAL A 114 -3.01 3.31 2.43
CA VAL A 114 -4.21 2.96 3.20
C VAL A 114 -5.35 3.90 2.88
N GLY A 115 -6.56 3.34 2.76
CA GLY A 115 -7.76 4.11 2.52
C GLY A 115 -8.86 3.75 3.52
N PHE A 116 -9.64 4.73 3.93
CA PHE A 116 -10.76 4.50 4.85
C PHE A 116 -11.84 5.57 4.70
N PHE A 117 -13.06 5.21 5.06
CA PHE A 117 -14.15 6.15 5.14
C PHE A 117 -14.15 6.84 6.50
N ASP A 118 -14.26 8.17 6.48
CA ASP A 118 -14.55 8.98 7.66
C ASP A 118 -15.91 9.69 7.53
N GLY A 119 -16.23 10.57 8.48
CA GLY A 119 -17.47 11.34 8.45
C GLY A 119 -17.64 12.26 7.22
N GLY A 120 -16.53 12.65 6.58
CA GLY A 120 -16.50 13.61 5.46
C GLY A 120 -16.34 13.00 4.07
N GLY A 121 -15.96 11.73 3.98
CA GLY A 121 -15.71 11.09 2.68
C GLY A 121 -14.74 9.93 2.79
N PHE A 122 -13.87 9.79 1.79
CA PHE A 122 -12.82 8.77 1.74
C PHE A 122 -11.45 9.42 1.82
N GLU A 123 -10.63 9.00 2.75
CA GLU A 123 -9.26 9.48 2.91
C GLU A 123 -8.29 8.39 2.47
N VAL A 124 -7.31 8.77 1.67
CA VAL A 124 -6.15 7.94 1.32
C VAL A 124 -4.93 8.55 1.96
N ARG A 125 -4.15 7.72 2.64
CA ARG A 125 -2.82 8.04 3.16
C ARG A 125 -1.80 7.10 2.55
N GLN A 126 -0.71 7.67 2.05
CA GLN A 126 0.40 6.91 1.49
C GLN A 126 1.66 7.23 2.29
N TYR A 127 2.12 6.25 3.07
CA TYR A 127 3.34 6.34 3.88
C TYR A 127 4.52 5.85 3.08
N PHE A 128 5.53 6.69 2.91
CA PHE A 128 6.66 6.43 2.04
C PHE A 128 8.00 6.51 2.78
N MET A 129 8.86 5.54 2.56
CA MET A 129 10.24 5.51 3.05
C MET A 129 11.16 6.25 2.08
N ARG A 130 11.65 7.43 2.47
CA ARG A 130 12.65 8.19 1.70
C ARG A 130 14.04 7.58 1.80
N ASP A 131 14.25 6.73 2.82
CA ASP A 131 15.40 5.84 3.00
C ASP A 131 14.97 4.59 3.78
N LEU A 132 15.77 3.51 3.70
CA LEU A 132 15.42 2.23 4.33
C LEU A 132 15.41 2.29 5.87
N ASP A 133 16.09 3.26 6.47
CA ASP A 133 16.09 3.49 7.92
C ASP A 133 14.80 4.15 8.45
N GLU A 134 13.92 4.63 7.56
CA GLU A 134 12.61 5.17 7.92
C GLU A 134 11.54 4.08 8.14
N GLU A 135 11.85 2.79 7.92
CA GLU A 135 10.88 1.71 8.14
C GLU A 135 10.29 1.70 9.57
N PRO A 136 11.07 1.87 10.66
CA PRO A 136 10.49 1.91 11.99
C PRO A 136 9.45 3.03 12.16
N ALA A 137 9.64 4.17 11.50
CA ALA A 137 8.71 5.29 11.52
C ALA A 137 7.45 4.98 10.68
N LEU A 138 7.61 4.38 9.50
CA LEU A 138 6.49 3.94 8.68
C LEU A 138 5.60 2.95 9.44
N LEU A 139 6.18 1.92 10.06
CA LEU A 139 5.44 0.93 10.84
C LEU A 139 4.77 1.57 12.07
N ALA A 140 5.42 2.57 12.69
CA ALA A 140 4.84 3.31 13.81
C ALA A 140 3.63 4.17 13.41
N ALA A 141 3.66 4.76 12.23
CA ALA A 141 2.53 5.52 11.69
C ALA A 141 1.35 4.63 11.28
N LEU A 142 1.64 3.42 10.78
CA LEU A 142 0.64 2.46 10.33
C LEU A 142 -0.06 1.72 11.48
N ASP A 143 0.65 1.40 12.56
CA ASP A 143 0.18 0.59 13.68
C ASP A 143 -1.13 1.10 14.31
N PRO A 144 -1.31 2.39 14.64
CA PRO A 144 -2.58 2.89 15.18
C PRO A 144 -3.75 2.68 14.23
N LEU A 145 -3.56 2.90 12.93
CA LEU A 145 -4.62 2.74 11.94
C LEU A 145 -5.09 1.30 11.84
N LEU A 146 -4.14 0.35 11.89
CA LEU A 146 -4.47 -1.07 11.86
C LEU A 146 -5.19 -1.54 13.12
N ARG A 147 -4.93 -0.92 14.29
CA ARG A 147 -5.60 -1.27 15.56
C ARG A 147 -7.00 -0.68 15.71
N GLU A 148 -7.32 0.36 14.95
CA GLU A 148 -8.60 1.03 15.03
C GLU A 148 -9.68 0.44 14.12
N VAL A 149 -9.33 -0.54 13.29
CA VAL A 149 -10.25 -1.11 12.30
C VAL A 149 -10.65 -2.55 12.64
N ASP A 150 -11.82 -2.94 12.15
CA ASP A 150 -12.35 -4.29 12.36
C ASP A 150 -11.84 -5.25 11.29
N GLY A 151 -11.49 -4.75 10.10
CA GLY A 151 -11.01 -5.59 9.02
C GLY A 151 -10.22 -4.85 7.95
N LEU A 152 -9.45 -5.62 7.19
CA LEU A 152 -8.70 -5.15 6.04
C LEU A 152 -9.38 -5.54 4.74
N VAL A 153 -9.27 -4.67 3.74
CA VAL A 153 -9.64 -4.94 2.35
C VAL A 153 -8.41 -4.79 1.48
N THR A 154 -8.10 -5.80 0.69
CA THR A 154 -6.96 -5.79 -0.24
C THR A 154 -7.37 -6.36 -1.59
N TYR A 155 -6.49 -6.24 -2.57
CA TYR A 155 -6.59 -6.95 -3.82
C TYR A 155 -5.36 -7.84 -4.03
N ASN A 156 -5.48 -9.15 -3.81
CA ASN A 156 -4.39 -10.13 -3.78
C ASN A 156 -3.45 -10.01 -2.57
N GLY A 157 -3.83 -9.25 -1.55
CA GLY A 157 -2.99 -8.98 -0.39
C GLY A 157 -2.81 -10.16 0.57
N ALA A 158 -3.70 -11.16 0.53
CA ALA A 158 -3.57 -12.38 1.33
C ALA A 158 -2.27 -13.15 1.03
N GLY A 159 -1.82 -13.11 -0.22
CA GLY A 159 -0.61 -13.79 -0.66
C GLY A 159 0.65 -12.92 -0.67
N PHE A 160 0.52 -11.60 -0.54
CA PHE A 160 1.62 -10.65 -0.75
C PHE A 160 1.73 -9.60 0.36
N ASP A 161 0.80 -8.67 0.44
CA ASP A 161 0.90 -7.50 1.31
C ASP A 161 0.89 -7.86 2.80
N LEU A 162 -0.07 -8.70 3.21
CA LEU A 162 -0.25 -9.04 4.61
C LEU A 162 0.92 -9.85 5.17
N PRO A 163 1.36 -10.97 4.54
CA PRO A 163 2.51 -11.73 5.02
C PRO A 163 3.80 -10.89 5.07
N LEU A 164 3.96 -9.96 4.13
CA LEU A 164 5.09 -9.05 4.14
C LEU A 164 5.02 -8.10 5.34
N LEU A 165 3.91 -7.36 5.49
CA LEU A 165 3.75 -6.40 6.58
C LEU A 165 3.83 -7.08 7.95
N GLU A 166 3.20 -8.25 8.13
CA GLU A 166 3.32 -9.05 9.36
C GLU A 166 4.78 -9.36 9.67
N THR A 167 5.53 -9.83 8.67
CA THR A 167 6.97 -10.08 8.81
C THR A 167 7.73 -8.81 9.20
N ARG A 168 7.43 -7.66 8.58
CA ARG A 168 8.07 -6.37 8.88
C ARG A 168 7.74 -5.89 10.29
N PHE A 169 6.50 -6.04 10.75
CA PHE A 169 6.09 -5.75 12.12
C PHE A 169 6.88 -6.59 13.13
N VAL A 170 6.97 -7.90 12.91
CA VAL A 170 7.73 -8.82 13.79
C VAL A 170 9.21 -8.44 13.82
N LEU A 171 9.84 -8.15 12.68
CA LEU A 171 11.23 -7.71 12.61
C LEU A 171 11.43 -6.34 13.27
N GLY A 172 10.44 -5.46 13.20
CA GLY A 172 10.37 -4.18 13.90
C GLY A 172 10.04 -4.28 15.39
N ARG A 173 9.94 -5.53 15.94
CA ARG A 173 9.54 -5.82 17.33
C ARG A 173 8.17 -5.23 17.68
N ARG A 174 7.25 -5.22 16.72
CA ARG A 174 5.86 -4.84 16.88
C ARG A 174 4.98 -6.06 16.73
N ARG A 175 3.91 -6.14 17.54
CA ARG A 175 2.89 -7.16 17.34
C ARG A 175 1.99 -6.76 16.18
N TRP A 176 1.78 -7.66 15.21
CA TRP A 176 0.75 -7.50 14.20
C TRP A 176 -0.63 -7.44 14.89
N PRO A 177 -1.48 -6.47 14.55
CA PRO A 177 -2.80 -6.36 15.18
C PRO A 177 -3.70 -7.56 14.84
N ASP A 178 -4.54 -7.96 15.79
CA ASP A 178 -5.56 -8.97 15.55
C ASP A 178 -6.71 -8.34 14.77
N MET A 179 -6.94 -8.80 13.54
CA MET A 179 -8.06 -8.36 12.71
C MET A 179 -9.25 -9.31 12.86
N VAL A 180 -10.46 -8.77 12.90
CA VAL A 180 -11.68 -9.60 12.94
C VAL A 180 -11.81 -10.39 11.63
N PHE A 181 -11.47 -9.76 10.50
CA PHE A 181 -11.46 -10.42 9.20
C PHE A 181 -10.56 -9.70 8.19
N HIS A 182 -10.27 -10.42 7.10
CA HIS A 182 -9.60 -9.89 5.93
C HIS A 182 -10.40 -10.22 4.68
N LEU A 183 -10.70 -9.21 3.88
CA LEU A 183 -11.40 -9.31 2.62
C LEU A 183 -10.40 -9.13 1.46
N ASP A 184 -9.91 -10.23 0.90
CA ASP A 184 -9.16 -10.20 -0.35
C ASP A 184 -10.13 -10.24 -1.52
N LEU A 185 -10.15 -9.20 -2.34
CA LEU A 185 -11.10 -9.07 -3.45
C LEU A 185 -10.72 -9.88 -4.69
N LEU A 186 -9.47 -10.35 -4.84
CA LEU A 186 -9.06 -11.11 -6.02
C LEU A 186 -9.83 -12.44 -6.18
N PRO A 187 -10.06 -13.26 -5.14
CA PRO A 187 -10.87 -14.47 -5.27
C PRO A 187 -12.31 -14.16 -5.71
N ALA A 188 -12.89 -13.08 -5.21
CA ALA A 188 -14.24 -12.63 -5.62
C ALA A 188 -14.23 -12.16 -7.08
N ALA A 189 -13.26 -11.36 -7.49
CA ALA A 189 -13.09 -10.93 -8.87
C ALA A 189 -12.95 -12.12 -9.82
N ARG A 190 -12.13 -13.11 -9.47
CA ARG A 190 -11.99 -14.34 -10.27
C ARG A 190 -13.30 -15.10 -10.40
N ARG A 191 -14.09 -15.22 -9.34
CA ARG A 191 -15.39 -15.90 -9.37
C ARG A 191 -16.38 -15.23 -10.32
N VAL A 192 -16.39 -13.90 -10.37
CA VAL A 192 -17.36 -13.12 -11.15
C VAL A 192 -16.91 -12.95 -12.60
N TRP A 193 -15.63 -12.70 -12.83
CA TRP A 193 -15.16 -12.20 -14.12
C TRP A 193 -14.18 -13.10 -14.87
N SER A 194 -13.62 -14.17 -14.28
CA SER A 194 -12.61 -14.99 -14.95
C SER A 194 -13.06 -15.61 -16.28
N ALA A 195 -14.37 -15.84 -16.46
CA ALA A 195 -14.92 -16.34 -17.73
C ALA A 195 -15.17 -15.24 -18.77
N ARG A 196 -15.06 -13.97 -18.40
CA ARG A 196 -15.44 -12.82 -19.24
C ARG A 196 -14.29 -11.88 -19.56
N LEU A 197 -13.23 -11.90 -18.74
CA LEU A 197 -12.09 -11.02 -18.88
C LEU A 197 -10.82 -11.83 -19.21
N PRO A 198 -9.85 -11.23 -19.89
CA PRO A 198 -8.59 -11.89 -20.24
C PRO A 198 -7.76 -12.24 -18.99
N ASP A 199 -7.88 -11.44 -17.96
CA ASP A 199 -7.31 -11.68 -16.64
C ASP A 199 -8.13 -10.96 -15.56
N CYS A 200 -7.79 -11.20 -14.28
CA CYS A 200 -8.41 -10.52 -13.15
C CYS A 200 -7.40 -9.64 -12.41
N ARG A 201 -6.50 -8.95 -13.11
CA ARG A 201 -5.68 -7.89 -12.52
C ARG A 201 -6.57 -6.72 -12.14
N LEU A 202 -6.15 -5.97 -11.11
CA LEU A 202 -6.96 -4.84 -10.62
C LEU A 202 -7.31 -3.86 -11.74
N GLY A 203 -6.34 -3.41 -12.54
CA GLY A 203 -6.59 -2.50 -13.65
C GLY A 203 -7.56 -3.04 -14.71
N THR A 204 -7.50 -4.35 -15.03
CA THR A 204 -8.45 -4.99 -15.95
C THR A 204 -9.87 -4.97 -15.38
N VAL A 205 -10.00 -5.27 -14.07
CA VAL A 205 -11.31 -5.25 -13.40
C VAL A 205 -11.82 -3.81 -13.25
N GLU A 206 -10.98 -2.85 -12.90
CA GLU A 206 -11.33 -1.43 -12.84
C GLU A 206 -11.88 -0.93 -14.19
N GLN A 207 -11.17 -1.22 -15.26
CA GLN A 207 -11.61 -0.82 -16.60
C GLN A 207 -12.96 -1.42 -16.95
N HIS A 208 -13.17 -2.70 -16.66
CA HIS A 208 -14.41 -3.40 -17.02
C HIS A 208 -15.57 -3.01 -16.11
N ALA A 209 -15.39 -3.08 -14.79
CA ALA A 209 -16.46 -2.88 -13.82
C ALA A 209 -16.75 -1.38 -13.58
N LEU A 210 -15.73 -0.55 -13.52
CA LEU A 210 -15.85 0.86 -13.19
C LEU A 210 -15.75 1.78 -14.41
N GLY A 211 -15.23 1.27 -15.55
CA GLY A 211 -14.92 2.10 -16.72
C GLY A 211 -13.75 3.06 -16.47
N PHE A 212 -12.90 2.76 -15.50
CA PHE A 212 -11.73 3.56 -15.17
C PHE A 212 -10.50 3.00 -15.88
N VAL A 213 -9.81 3.85 -16.63
CA VAL A 213 -8.56 3.52 -17.32
C VAL A 213 -7.44 4.32 -16.68
N ARG A 214 -6.42 3.62 -16.19
CA ARG A 214 -5.22 4.26 -15.64
C ARG A 214 -4.40 4.86 -16.78
N GLU A 215 -4.17 6.17 -16.73
CA GLU A 215 -3.33 6.87 -17.71
C GLU A 215 -1.88 6.88 -17.23
N ASN A 216 -0.92 6.59 -18.12
CA ASN A 216 0.52 6.57 -17.83
C ASN A 216 0.94 5.68 -16.64
N ASP A 217 0.16 4.63 -16.35
CA ASP A 217 0.46 3.72 -15.26
C ASP A 217 1.86 3.11 -15.40
N LEU A 218 2.58 3.02 -14.28
CA LEU A 218 3.90 2.39 -14.26
C LEU A 218 3.71 0.87 -14.13
N PRO A 219 4.24 0.04 -15.06
CA PRO A 219 4.17 -1.40 -14.89
C PRO A 219 4.74 -1.83 -13.54
N GLY A 220 3.99 -2.61 -12.75
CA GLY A 220 4.38 -3.03 -11.39
C GLY A 220 5.78 -3.64 -11.30
N ALA A 221 6.24 -4.34 -12.36
CA ALA A 221 7.59 -4.88 -12.44
C ALA A 221 8.70 -3.81 -12.44
N LEU A 222 8.40 -2.55 -12.79
CA LEU A 222 9.35 -1.45 -12.81
C LEU A 222 9.36 -0.62 -11.51
N ILE A 223 8.38 -0.82 -10.64
CA ILE A 223 8.23 -0.05 -9.39
C ILE A 223 9.42 -0.22 -8.45
N PRO A 224 9.94 -1.44 -8.19
CA PRO A 224 11.14 -1.61 -7.37
C PRO A 224 12.35 -0.85 -7.93
N GLN A 225 12.51 -0.86 -9.26
CA GLN A 225 13.60 -0.15 -9.93
C GLN A 225 13.47 1.38 -9.75
N ALA A 226 12.26 1.92 -9.87
CA ALA A 226 12.00 3.35 -9.67
C ALA A 226 12.39 3.79 -8.25
N TYR A 227 12.08 2.98 -7.24
CA TYR A 227 12.48 3.25 -5.86
C TYR A 227 14.00 3.19 -5.67
N PHE A 228 14.69 2.18 -6.20
CA PHE A 228 16.16 2.11 -6.13
C PHE A 228 16.85 3.24 -6.88
N ASP A 229 16.29 3.70 -7.99
CA ASP A 229 16.79 4.87 -8.71
C ASP A 229 16.66 6.14 -7.87
N TYR A 230 15.53 6.31 -7.17
CA TYR A 230 15.34 7.38 -6.20
C TYR A 230 16.38 7.31 -5.06
N LEU A 231 16.57 6.15 -4.43
CA LEU A 231 17.54 6.00 -3.34
C LEU A 231 18.97 6.36 -3.78
N ARG A 232 19.35 6.00 -5.01
CA ARG A 232 20.69 6.28 -5.55
C ARG A 232 20.88 7.74 -5.92
N ARG A 233 19.89 8.34 -6.57
CA ARG A 233 19.99 9.67 -7.16
C ARG A 233 19.44 10.78 -6.27
N LYS A 234 18.63 10.42 -5.28
CA LYS A 234 17.83 11.33 -4.46
C LYS A 234 17.01 12.33 -5.31
N SER A 235 16.58 11.87 -6.49
CA SER A 235 15.73 12.59 -7.41
C SER A 235 14.41 11.84 -7.59
N PRO A 236 13.27 12.53 -7.62
CA PRO A 236 11.95 11.89 -7.69
C PRO A 236 11.78 10.88 -8.83
N GLY A 237 12.30 11.18 -10.03
CA GLY A 237 12.17 10.30 -11.19
C GLY A 237 10.71 9.89 -11.44
N ASP A 238 10.48 8.57 -11.51
CA ASP A 238 9.15 7.98 -11.71
C ASP A 238 8.32 7.82 -10.42
N LEU A 239 8.80 8.27 -9.26
CA LEU A 239 8.04 8.13 -7.99
C LEU A 239 6.61 8.69 -8.05
N PRO A 240 6.32 9.85 -8.68
CA PRO A 240 4.93 10.31 -8.78
C PRO A 240 4.00 9.25 -9.40
N ARG A 241 4.47 8.53 -10.42
CA ARG A 241 3.72 7.43 -11.06
C ARG A 241 3.57 6.21 -10.13
N VAL A 242 4.56 5.95 -9.26
CA VAL A 242 4.46 4.91 -8.23
C VAL A 242 3.36 5.25 -7.22
N PHE A 243 3.27 6.53 -6.80
CA PHE A 243 2.19 6.98 -5.91
C PHE A 243 0.81 6.96 -6.57
N GLU A 244 0.73 7.13 -7.88
CA GLU A 244 -0.51 7.00 -8.63
C GLU A 244 -0.91 5.53 -8.85
N HIS A 245 0.07 4.63 -8.93
CA HIS A 245 -0.15 3.19 -9.07
C HIS A 245 -0.73 2.58 -7.80
N ASN A 246 -0.12 2.90 -6.65
CA ASN A 246 -0.54 2.49 -5.32
C ASN A 246 -1.90 3.14 -4.95
#